data_4f4d7a8eb09befa45966f6f25c0727b3
#
_entry.id   4f4d7a8eb09befa45966f6f25c0727b3
#
_cell.length_a   1.000
_cell.length_b   1.000
_cell.length_c   1.000
_cell.angle_alpha   90.00
_cell.angle_beta   90.00
_cell.angle_gamma   90.00
#
_symmetry.space_group_name_H-M   'P 1'
#
loop_
_entity.id
_entity.type
_entity.pdbx_description
1 polymer ?
#
loop_
_entity_poly.entity_id
_entity_poly.type
_entity_poly.pdbx_seq_one_letter_code
_entity_poly.pdbx_strand_id
1 'polypeptide(L)'
;MNFHKAVTLLLGEVEAPVITQYQLGVIVHELKMGGNCQGEQIDDLSESGEDPHVFNARIKALEDSGILRPFHGFGTGVYSLLGRKSVDAEEAACSIDPFCYVSHLSAMAHHGLTNRIPAKVFLSSPDPKSWKIFAAERMQKDLGAEMEAYLKNGMPPLTRLNFTKIGRREVNRFSSSHLGAYKLVRGKTLRVSSLGRTFLEMLRNPELCGGMRHVMEVYEEHGAQYRQLIVNEIDLHGAPIDKVRAGYILQEKLGLDDTMIESWVKFAQRGGSRKLDAAGEYLPQWSEKWCLSLNL
;
A
#
# COMPACT_ATOMS: atom_id res chain seq x y z
N MET A 1 -13.85 -19.41 -29.52
CA MET A 1 -13.21 -20.17 -28.41
C MET A 1 -14.17 -20.29 -27.24
N ASN A 2 -14.03 -21.31 -26.35
CA ASN A 2 -14.91 -21.40 -25.19
C ASN A 2 -14.52 -20.42 -24.08
N PHE A 3 -15.45 -20.08 -23.19
CA PHE A 3 -15.28 -19.08 -22.13
C PHE A 3 -14.18 -19.44 -21.14
N HIS A 4 -14.07 -20.73 -20.76
CA HIS A 4 -13.04 -21.20 -19.84
C HIS A 4 -11.63 -20.95 -20.38
N LYS A 5 -11.39 -21.18 -21.68
CA LYS A 5 -10.13 -20.89 -22.36
C LYS A 5 -9.86 -19.39 -22.39
N ALA A 6 -10.89 -18.56 -22.66
CA ALA A 6 -10.75 -17.11 -22.67
C ALA A 6 -10.31 -16.55 -21.30
N VAL A 7 -10.98 -16.97 -20.21
CA VAL A 7 -10.59 -16.59 -18.84
C VAL A 7 -9.17 -17.06 -18.53
N THR A 8 -8.81 -18.29 -18.91
CA THR A 8 -7.45 -18.83 -18.68
C THR A 8 -6.38 -18.01 -19.36
N LEU A 9 -6.61 -17.57 -20.60
CA LEU A 9 -5.67 -16.72 -21.34
C LEU A 9 -5.46 -15.37 -20.63
N LEU A 10 -6.55 -14.69 -20.24
CA LEU A 10 -6.44 -13.42 -19.51
C LEU A 10 -5.77 -13.57 -18.14
N LEU A 11 -6.03 -14.66 -17.42
CA LEU A 11 -5.33 -14.95 -16.16
C LEU A 11 -3.84 -15.16 -16.36
N GLY A 12 -3.42 -15.67 -17.52
CA GLY A 12 -2.01 -15.79 -17.89
C GLY A 12 -1.31 -14.44 -18.05
N GLU A 13 -2.03 -13.39 -18.43
CA GLU A 13 -1.52 -12.02 -18.61
C GLU A 13 -1.49 -11.23 -17.28
N VAL A 14 -2.15 -11.70 -16.23
CA VAL A 14 -2.16 -11.03 -14.92
C VAL A 14 -0.76 -11.10 -14.30
N GLU A 15 -0.12 -9.95 -14.11
CA GLU A 15 1.21 -9.86 -13.48
C GLU A 15 1.17 -10.12 -11.97
N ALA A 16 0.03 -9.88 -11.32
CA ALA A 16 -0.15 -10.04 -9.87
C ALA A 16 0.10 -11.49 -9.42
N PRO A 17 0.72 -11.71 -8.25
CA PRO A 17 0.96 -13.06 -7.73
C PRO A 17 -0.32 -13.74 -7.24
N VAL A 18 -1.31 -12.95 -6.87
CA VAL A 18 -2.62 -13.39 -6.41
C VAL A 18 -3.73 -12.53 -7.02
N ILE A 19 -4.93 -13.10 -7.13
CA ILE A 19 -6.12 -12.42 -7.65
C ILE A 19 -7.28 -12.56 -6.67
N THR A 20 -8.08 -11.51 -6.52
CA THR A 20 -9.28 -11.49 -5.67
C THR A 20 -10.53 -11.88 -6.45
N GLN A 21 -11.59 -12.29 -5.74
CA GLN A 21 -12.89 -12.57 -6.37
C GLN A 21 -13.42 -11.36 -7.15
N TYR A 22 -13.22 -10.14 -6.65
CA TYR A 22 -13.63 -8.93 -7.38
C TYR A 22 -12.90 -8.82 -8.73
N GLN A 23 -11.57 -8.97 -8.75
CA GLN A 23 -10.81 -8.92 -10.00
C GLN A 23 -11.21 -10.02 -10.98
N LEU A 24 -11.47 -11.24 -10.49
CA LEU A 24 -12.04 -12.33 -11.31
C LEU A 24 -13.42 -11.96 -11.85
N GLY A 25 -14.26 -11.35 -11.01
CA GLY A 25 -15.59 -10.89 -11.42
C GLY A 25 -15.54 -9.85 -12.53
N VAL A 26 -14.60 -8.89 -12.44
CA VAL A 26 -14.38 -7.88 -13.49
C VAL A 26 -13.93 -8.55 -14.79
N ILE A 27 -12.95 -9.45 -14.77
CA ILE A 27 -12.48 -10.18 -15.97
C ILE A 27 -13.61 -10.96 -16.62
N VAL A 28 -14.40 -11.69 -15.83
CA VAL A 28 -15.54 -12.47 -16.31
C VAL A 28 -16.61 -11.56 -16.94
N HIS A 29 -16.89 -10.43 -16.29
CA HIS A 29 -17.85 -9.44 -16.78
C HIS A 29 -17.39 -8.81 -18.10
N GLU A 30 -16.13 -8.37 -18.19
CA GLU A 30 -15.54 -7.77 -19.40
C GLU A 30 -15.58 -8.75 -20.59
N LEU A 31 -15.21 -10.02 -20.37
CA LEU A 31 -15.29 -11.06 -21.41
C LEU A 31 -16.71 -11.26 -21.91
N LYS A 32 -17.69 -11.23 -21.00
CA LYS A 32 -19.09 -11.38 -21.38
C LYS A 32 -19.59 -10.21 -22.19
N MET A 33 -19.30 -8.98 -21.75
CA MET A 33 -19.73 -7.77 -22.45
C MET A 33 -19.03 -7.61 -23.81
N GLY A 34 -17.75 -7.97 -23.88
CA GLY A 34 -16.95 -7.88 -25.11
C GLY A 34 -17.26 -8.97 -26.13
N GLY A 35 -17.74 -10.15 -25.71
CA GLY A 35 -18.07 -11.28 -26.57
C GLY A 35 -16.90 -11.91 -27.31
N ASN A 36 -15.69 -11.41 -27.11
CA ASN A 36 -14.46 -11.90 -27.74
C ASN A 36 -13.27 -11.84 -26.80
N CYS A 37 -12.24 -12.62 -27.10
CA CYS A 37 -10.96 -12.60 -26.43
C CYS A 37 -9.84 -12.70 -27.47
N GLN A 38 -8.91 -11.76 -27.47
CA GLN A 38 -7.78 -11.70 -28.42
C GLN A 38 -8.19 -11.83 -29.90
N GLY A 39 -9.37 -11.28 -30.27
CA GLY A 39 -9.90 -11.32 -31.64
C GLY A 39 -10.68 -12.58 -32.00
N GLU A 40 -10.75 -13.59 -31.11
CA GLU A 40 -11.61 -14.75 -31.29
C GLU A 40 -12.93 -14.56 -30.57
N GLN A 41 -14.07 -14.91 -31.26
CA GLN A 41 -15.38 -14.88 -30.66
C GLN A 41 -15.54 -16.00 -29.61
N ILE A 42 -16.29 -15.70 -28.55
CA ILE A 42 -16.59 -16.66 -27.48
C ILE A 42 -17.92 -17.34 -27.80
N ASP A 43 -17.90 -18.68 -27.96
CA ASP A 43 -19.03 -19.44 -28.51
C ASP A 43 -20.10 -19.82 -27.46
N ASP A 44 -19.74 -19.84 -26.17
CA ASP A 44 -20.58 -20.32 -25.06
C ASP A 44 -20.97 -19.22 -24.07
N LEU A 45 -21.19 -18.00 -24.59
CA LEU A 45 -21.75 -16.91 -23.81
C LEU A 45 -23.21 -17.23 -23.45
N SER A 46 -23.48 -17.51 -22.19
CA SER A 46 -24.82 -17.72 -21.67
C SER A 46 -25.69 -16.48 -21.94
N GLU A 47 -26.86 -16.63 -22.55
CA GLU A 47 -27.86 -15.56 -22.75
C GLU A 47 -28.44 -15.06 -21.41
N SER A 48 -28.44 -15.92 -20.38
CA SER A 48 -28.84 -15.54 -19.03
C SER A 48 -27.79 -14.61 -18.40
N GLY A 49 -28.23 -13.61 -17.66
CA GLY A 49 -27.35 -12.73 -16.88
C GLY A 49 -26.40 -13.54 -16.02
N GLU A 50 -25.19 -13.01 -15.77
CA GLU A 50 -24.34 -13.63 -14.77
C GLU A 50 -24.99 -13.52 -13.39
N ASP A 51 -25.05 -14.66 -12.72
CA ASP A 51 -25.49 -14.77 -11.35
C ASP A 51 -24.36 -15.39 -10.50
N PRO A 52 -24.43 -15.29 -9.17
CA PRO A 52 -23.40 -15.83 -8.29
C PRO A 52 -23.19 -17.34 -8.43
N HIS A 53 -24.20 -18.10 -8.83
CA HIS A 53 -24.08 -19.56 -8.98
C HIS A 53 -23.24 -19.91 -10.21
N VAL A 54 -23.49 -19.23 -11.33
CA VAL A 54 -22.71 -19.40 -12.56
C VAL A 54 -21.27 -18.95 -12.34
N PHE A 55 -21.08 -17.79 -11.70
CA PHE A 55 -19.74 -17.29 -11.37
C PHE A 55 -18.96 -18.28 -10.48
N ASN A 56 -19.57 -18.75 -9.39
CA ASN A 56 -18.93 -19.71 -8.49
C ASN A 56 -18.62 -21.06 -9.18
N ALA A 57 -19.51 -21.55 -10.05
CA ALA A 57 -19.25 -22.76 -10.82
C ALA A 57 -18.05 -22.59 -11.77
N ARG A 58 -17.88 -21.42 -12.39
CA ARG A 58 -16.72 -21.09 -13.22
C ARG A 58 -15.42 -21.05 -12.40
N ILE A 59 -15.45 -20.40 -11.22
CA ILE A 59 -14.30 -20.39 -10.31
C ILE A 59 -13.89 -21.82 -9.93
N LYS A 60 -14.87 -22.65 -9.58
CA LYS A 60 -14.62 -24.05 -9.25
C LYS A 60 -13.98 -24.82 -10.41
N ALA A 61 -14.45 -24.62 -11.63
CA ALA A 61 -13.85 -25.23 -12.83
C ALA A 61 -12.39 -24.82 -13.04
N LEU A 62 -12.05 -23.54 -12.73
CA LEU A 62 -10.67 -23.04 -12.76
C LEU A 62 -9.80 -23.63 -11.62
N GLU A 63 -10.40 -23.88 -10.46
CA GLU A 63 -9.74 -24.59 -9.36
C GLU A 63 -9.49 -26.07 -9.71
N ASP A 64 -10.49 -26.75 -10.21
CA ASP A 64 -10.42 -28.18 -10.60
C ASP A 64 -9.38 -28.42 -11.71
N SER A 65 -9.22 -27.46 -12.63
CA SER A 65 -8.18 -27.47 -13.66
C SER A 65 -6.79 -27.03 -13.18
N GLY A 66 -6.68 -26.57 -11.90
CA GLY A 66 -5.42 -26.14 -11.28
C GLY A 66 -4.92 -24.78 -11.74
N ILE A 67 -5.71 -24.02 -12.49
CA ILE A 67 -5.40 -22.65 -12.93
C ILE A 67 -5.45 -21.68 -11.75
N LEU A 68 -6.45 -21.85 -10.88
CA LEU A 68 -6.57 -21.14 -9.62
C LEU A 68 -6.34 -22.11 -8.45
N ARG A 69 -5.73 -21.60 -7.40
CA ARG A 69 -5.62 -22.30 -6.11
C ARG A 69 -5.99 -21.34 -4.99
N PRO A 70 -6.88 -21.73 -4.03
CA PRO A 70 -7.19 -20.89 -2.89
C PRO A 70 -5.89 -20.44 -2.20
N PHE A 71 -5.75 -19.13 -1.98
CA PHE A 71 -4.57 -18.59 -1.33
C PHE A 71 -4.69 -18.77 0.17
N HIS A 72 -3.70 -19.45 0.76
CA HIS A 72 -3.73 -19.87 2.15
C HIS A 72 -4.01 -18.69 3.11
N GLY A 73 -5.00 -18.84 3.97
CA GLY A 73 -5.42 -17.84 4.96
C GLY A 73 -6.53 -16.87 4.50
N PHE A 74 -6.99 -16.98 3.24
CA PHE A 74 -8.03 -16.08 2.70
C PHE A 74 -9.34 -16.78 2.29
N GLY A 75 -9.46 -18.07 2.58
CA GLY A 75 -10.64 -18.85 2.20
C GLY A 75 -10.89 -18.79 0.68
N THR A 76 -12.15 -18.51 0.28
CA THR A 76 -12.57 -18.42 -1.13
C THR A 76 -12.44 -17.00 -1.71
N GLY A 77 -11.81 -16.07 -1.02
CA GLY A 77 -11.77 -14.66 -1.44
C GLY A 77 -10.56 -14.28 -2.29
N VAL A 78 -9.47 -15.06 -2.24
CA VAL A 78 -8.20 -14.80 -2.92
C VAL A 78 -7.60 -16.08 -3.44
N TYR A 79 -7.03 -16.02 -4.63
CA TYR A 79 -6.44 -17.17 -5.32
C TYR A 79 -5.03 -16.86 -5.78
N SER A 80 -4.14 -17.84 -5.71
CA SER A 80 -2.87 -17.85 -6.43
C SER A 80 -3.04 -18.38 -7.84
N LEU A 81 -2.29 -17.81 -8.78
CA LEU A 81 -2.33 -18.15 -10.19
C LEU A 81 -1.35 -19.28 -10.53
N LEU A 82 -1.69 -20.13 -11.49
CA LEU A 82 -0.81 -21.17 -12.02
C LEU A 82 0.56 -20.56 -12.46
N GLY A 83 1.63 -21.28 -12.13
CA GLY A 83 3.00 -20.85 -12.48
C GLY A 83 3.66 -19.88 -11.50
N ARG A 84 2.94 -19.32 -10.53
CA ARG A 84 3.51 -18.46 -9.48
C ARG A 84 4.04 -19.32 -8.32
N LYS A 85 5.35 -19.68 -8.38
CA LYS A 85 5.98 -20.61 -7.43
C LYS A 85 6.27 -20.01 -6.06
N SER A 86 6.58 -18.72 -6.00
CA SER A 86 6.80 -18.00 -4.73
C SER A 86 6.04 -16.69 -4.75
N VAL A 87 5.26 -16.46 -3.71
CA VAL A 87 4.50 -15.23 -3.55
C VAL A 87 5.19 -14.37 -2.50
N ASP A 88 5.72 -13.24 -2.91
CA ASP A 88 6.22 -12.22 -1.99
C ASP A 88 5.06 -11.65 -1.17
N ALA A 89 5.21 -11.59 0.15
CA ALA A 89 4.13 -11.18 1.03
C ALA A 89 3.73 -9.71 0.86
N GLU A 90 4.68 -8.84 0.52
CA GLU A 90 4.45 -7.41 0.30
C GLU A 90 3.70 -7.19 -1.02
N GLU A 91 4.09 -7.90 -2.07
CA GLU A 91 3.43 -7.86 -3.36
C GLU A 91 2.01 -8.47 -3.31
N ALA A 92 1.85 -9.59 -2.60
CA ALA A 92 0.53 -10.18 -2.38
C ALA A 92 -0.39 -9.23 -1.61
N ALA A 93 0.11 -8.57 -0.56
CA ALA A 93 -0.66 -7.58 0.19
C ALA A 93 -1.16 -6.45 -0.72
N CYS A 94 -0.29 -5.92 -1.59
CA CYS A 94 -0.65 -4.88 -2.55
C CYS A 94 -1.62 -5.36 -3.64
N SER A 95 -1.61 -6.66 -3.97
CA SER A 95 -2.57 -7.25 -4.91
C SER A 95 -3.95 -7.45 -4.27
N ILE A 96 -3.99 -7.81 -2.99
CA ILE A 96 -5.22 -8.05 -2.21
C ILE A 96 -5.91 -6.74 -1.84
N ASP A 97 -5.15 -5.75 -1.33
CA ASP A 97 -5.64 -4.42 -0.99
C ASP A 97 -5.11 -3.41 -2.02
N PRO A 98 -5.94 -2.97 -3.00
CA PRO A 98 -5.50 -2.09 -4.07
C PRO A 98 -5.09 -0.69 -3.60
N PHE A 99 -5.39 -0.34 -2.34
CA PHE A 99 -5.12 0.99 -1.78
C PHE A 99 -4.03 1.00 -0.72
N CYS A 100 -3.46 -0.15 -0.35
CA CYS A 100 -2.32 -0.17 0.55
C CYS A 100 -0.99 -0.01 -0.21
N TYR A 101 0.04 0.37 0.53
CA TYR A 101 1.42 0.38 0.07
C TYR A 101 2.37 -0.04 1.21
N VAL A 102 3.52 -0.57 0.85
CA VAL A 102 4.61 -0.91 1.78
C VAL A 102 5.19 0.38 2.35
N SER A 103 5.32 0.45 3.68
CA SER A 103 5.67 1.66 4.42
C SER A 103 6.61 1.36 5.59
N HIS A 104 7.00 2.38 6.34
CA HIS A 104 7.77 2.28 7.58
C HIS A 104 9.03 1.39 7.41
N LEU A 105 9.31 0.48 8.36
CA LEU A 105 10.51 -0.37 8.32
C LEU A 105 10.62 -1.23 7.06
N SER A 106 9.50 -1.72 6.50
CA SER A 106 9.52 -2.45 5.23
C SER A 106 9.95 -1.56 4.06
N ALA A 107 9.50 -0.31 4.00
CA ALA A 107 9.94 0.64 2.98
C ALA A 107 11.39 1.07 3.19
N MET A 108 11.84 1.26 4.44
CA MET A 108 13.25 1.53 4.75
C MET A 108 14.15 0.40 4.22
N ALA A 109 13.78 -0.86 4.47
CA ALA A 109 14.52 -2.02 3.95
C ALA A 109 14.51 -2.07 2.41
N HIS A 110 13.36 -1.79 1.79
CA HIS A 110 13.23 -1.73 0.32
C HIS A 110 14.14 -0.67 -0.32
N HIS A 111 14.25 0.49 0.31
CA HIS A 111 15.09 1.60 -0.17
C HIS A 111 16.58 1.46 0.23
N GLY A 112 16.95 0.42 0.95
CA GLY A 112 18.32 0.25 1.45
C GLY A 112 18.73 1.26 2.52
N LEU A 113 17.77 1.84 3.24
CA LEU A 113 18.00 2.79 4.33
C LEU A 113 18.34 2.11 5.67
N THR A 114 18.27 0.80 5.73
CA THR A 114 18.52 0.03 6.95
C THR A 114 18.98 -1.38 6.63
N ASN A 115 19.85 -1.93 7.44
CA ASN A 115 20.26 -3.33 7.40
C ASN A 115 19.34 -4.23 8.27
N ARG A 116 18.34 -3.65 8.94
CA ARG A 116 17.37 -4.41 9.73
C ARG A 116 16.37 -5.09 8.81
N ILE A 117 16.26 -6.41 8.96
CA ILE A 117 15.26 -7.21 8.22
C ILE A 117 13.93 -7.11 8.98
N PRO A 118 12.85 -6.57 8.38
CA PRO A 118 11.56 -6.48 9.03
C PRO A 118 10.99 -7.86 9.35
N ALA A 119 10.71 -8.15 10.62
CA ALA A 119 10.06 -9.41 11.03
C ALA A 119 8.59 -9.48 10.53
N LYS A 120 7.96 -8.32 10.38
CA LYS A 120 6.59 -8.17 9.88
C LYS A 120 6.60 -7.35 8.59
N VAL A 121 5.57 -7.51 7.77
CA VAL A 121 5.30 -6.60 6.65
C VAL A 121 4.60 -5.36 7.20
N PHE A 122 5.15 -4.18 6.99
CA PHE A 122 4.53 -2.91 7.36
C PHE A 122 3.84 -2.29 6.15
N LEU A 123 2.55 -2.02 6.29
CA LEU A 123 1.70 -1.44 5.24
C LEU A 123 0.99 -0.21 5.77
N SER A 124 0.86 0.81 4.94
CA SER A 124 -0.11 1.89 5.14
C SER A 124 -1.33 1.64 4.25
N SER A 125 -2.53 1.78 4.80
CA SER A 125 -3.81 1.61 4.11
C SER A 125 -4.77 2.73 4.52
N PRO A 126 -5.75 3.11 3.67
CA PRO A 126 -6.77 4.06 4.06
C PRO A 126 -7.52 3.60 5.31
N ASP A 127 -8.01 4.55 6.08
CA ASP A 127 -9.00 4.26 7.11
C ASP A 127 -10.27 3.62 6.50
N PRO A 128 -11.09 2.90 7.28
CA PRO A 128 -12.23 2.15 6.73
C PRO A 128 -13.25 3.00 5.96
N LYS A 129 -13.41 4.28 6.33
CA LYS A 129 -14.34 5.19 5.66
C LYS A 129 -13.80 5.63 4.30
N SER A 130 -12.56 6.09 4.26
CA SER A 130 -11.86 6.47 3.02
C SER A 130 -11.72 5.27 2.09
N TRP A 131 -11.44 4.08 2.63
CA TRP A 131 -11.33 2.86 1.84
C TRP A 131 -12.63 2.54 1.07
N LYS A 132 -13.81 2.71 1.69
CA LYS A 132 -15.10 2.51 1.02
C LYS A 132 -15.33 3.49 -0.12
N ILE A 133 -14.92 4.75 0.06
CA ILE A 133 -15.02 5.77 -0.99
C ILE A 133 -14.14 5.38 -2.18
N PHE A 134 -12.88 5.03 -1.93
CA PHE A 134 -11.95 4.61 -2.98
C PHE A 134 -12.40 3.32 -3.68
N ALA A 135 -13.02 2.40 -2.94
CA ALA A 135 -13.58 1.18 -3.54
C ALA A 135 -14.72 1.50 -4.51
N ALA A 136 -15.63 2.41 -4.15
CA ALA A 136 -16.71 2.83 -5.03
C ALA A 136 -16.18 3.53 -6.28
N GLU A 137 -15.21 4.44 -6.13
CA GLU A 137 -14.55 5.12 -7.26
C GLU A 137 -13.81 4.13 -8.16
N ARG A 138 -13.13 3.14 -7.58
CA ARG A 138 -12.44 2.10 -8.32
C ARG A 138 -13.41 1.21 -9.10
N MET A 139 -14.50 0.79 -8.49
CA MET A 139 -15.55 0.01 -9.17
C MET A 139 -16.19 0.80 -10.30
N GLN A 140 -16.47 2.09 -10.08
CA GLN A 140 -16.99 2.97 -11.13
C GLN A 140 -16.02 3.10 -12.30
N LYS A 141 -14.71 3.14 -12.02
CA LYS A 141 -13.66 3.19 -13.06
C LYS A 141 -13.57 1.87 -13.83
N ASP A 142 -13.62 0.74 -13.14
CA ASP A 142 -13.46 -0.60 -13.73
C ASP A 142 -14.69 -1.03 -14.52
N LEU A 143 -15.90 -0.69 -14.07
CA LEU A 143 -17.18 -1.19 -14.62
C LEU A 143 -17.98 -0.11 -15.39
N GLY A 144 -17.66 1.16 -15.23
CA GLY A 144 -18.33 2.26 -15.91
C GLY A 144 -19.85 2.25 -15.70
N ALA A 145 -20.62 2.34 -16.78
CA ALA A 145 -22.07 2.33 -16.76
C ALA A 145 -22.67 0.99 -16.29
N GLU A 146 -21.90 -0.10 -16.38
CA GLU A 146 -22.37 -1.46 -16.04
C GLU A 146 -22.27 -1.77 -14.53
N MET A 147 -21.71 -0.88 -13.71
CA MET A 147 -21.50 -1.11 -12.28
C MET A 147 -22.78 -1.48 -11.54
N GLU A 148 -23.88 -0.78 -11.82
CA GLU A 148 -25.18 -1.06 -11.17
C GLU A 148 -25.71 -2.44 -11.56
N ALA A 149 -25.66 -2.79 -12.85
CA ALA A 149 -26.07 -4.10 -13.36
C ALA A 149 -25.19 -5.22 -12.77
N TYR A 150 -23.87 -5.03 -12.72
CA TYR A 150 -22.91 -5.94 -12.11
C TYR A 150 -23.28 -6.27 -10.64
N LEU A 151 -23.53 -5.25 -9.84
CA LEU A 151 -23.91 -5.42 -8.43
C LEU A 151 -25.30 -6.03 -8.25
N LYS A 152 -26.27 -5.62 -9.07
CA LYS A 152 -27.64 -6.17 -9.05
C LYS A 152 -27.66 -7.66 -9.39
N ASN A 153 -26.78 -8.09 -10.27
CA ASN A 153 -26.60 -9.50 -10.63
C ASN A 153 -25.84 -10.30 -9.55
N GLY A 154 -25.50 -9.68 -8.41
CA GLY A 154 -24.83 -10.35 -7.28
C GLY A 154 -23.37 -10.71 -7.53
N MET A 155 -22.72 -10.08 -8.50
CA MET A 155 -21.29 -10.25 -8.74
C MET A 155 -20.45 -9.69 -7.58
N PRO A 156 -19.25 -10.26 -7.30
CA PRO A 156 -18.48 -9.92 -6.11
C PRO A 156 -18.02 -8.45 -6.12
N PRO A 157 -18.44 -7.64 -5.15
CA PRO A 157 -17.99 -6.24 -5.03
C PRO A 157 -16.56 -6.15 -4.53
N LEU A 158 -15.91 -5.02 -4.77
CA LEU A 158 -14.63 -4.71 -4.16
C LEU A 158 -14.81 -4.49 -2.65
N THR A 159 -14.34 -5.44 -1.85
CA THR A 159 -14.46 -5.43 -0.40
C THR A 159 -13.09 -5.39 0.28
N ARG A 160 -13.04 -4.72 1.45
CA ARG A 160 -11.82 -4.69 2.25
C ARG A 160 -11.61 -6.02 2.96
N LEU A 161 -10.63 -6.77 2.50
CA LEU A 161 -10.25 -8.01 3.15
C LEU A 161 -9.39 -7.72 4.40
N ASN A 162 -9.74 -8.35 5.51
CA ASN A 162 -8.95 -8.25 6.74
C ASN A 162 -7.97 -9.42 6.79
N PHE A 163 -6.69 -9.10 6.93
CA PHE A 163 -5.63 -10.10 7.08
C PHE A 163 -4.53 -9.57 8.01
N THR A 164 -4.00 -10.44 8.82
CA THR A 164 -2.90 -10.18 9.75
C THR A 164 -1.66 -11.01 9.43
N LYS A 165 -1.79 -11.90 8.45
CA LYS A 165 -0.69 -12.75 7.95
C LYS A 165 -0.82 -12.97 6.46
N ILE A 166 0.32 -13.12 5.78
CA ILE A 166 0.43 -13.60 4.40
C ILE A 166 1.50 -14.68 4.39
N GLY A 167 1.08 -15.91 4.14
CA GLY A 167 1.94 -17.07 4.33
C GLY A 167 2.42 -17.16 5.78
N ARG A 168 3.74 -17.13 5.99
CA ARG A 168 4.35 -17.15 7.33
C ARG A 168 4.63 -15.77 7.91
N ARG A 169 4.51 -14.70 7.11
CA ARG A 169 4.83 -13.34 7.54
C ARG A 169 3.63 -12.66 8.17
N GLU A 170 3.81 -12.13 9.36
CA GLU A 170 2.84 -11.23 9.99
C GLU A 170 2.77 -9.91 9.22
N VAL A 171 1.59 -9.30 9.24
CA VAL A 171 1.32 -8.00 8.62
C VAL A 171 0.89 -7.01 9.68
N ASN A 172 1.58 -5.88 9.75
CA ASN A 172 1.18 -4.70 10.48
C ASN A 172 0.56 -3.72 9.48
N ARG A 173 -0.76 -3.52 9.56
CA ARG A 173 -1.47 -2.56 8.71
C ARG A 173 -1.73 -1.29 9.50
N PHE A 174 -0.97 -0.25 9.21
CA PHE A 174 -1.21 1.09 9.73
C PHE A 174 -2.36 1.76 8.97
N SER A 175 -3.40 2.16 9.70
CA SER A 175 -4.56 2.85 9.13
C SER A 175 -4.32 4.36 9.17
N SER A 176 -4.29 5.01 8.02
CA SER A 176 -4.01 6.44 7.91
C SER A 176 -5.11 7.17 7.15
N SER A 177 -5.53 8.32 7.68
CA SER A 177 -6.33 9.31 6.94
C SER A 177 -5.45 10.15 5.99
N HIS A 178 -4.13 10.12 6.17
CA HIS A 178 -3.15 10.87 5.38
C HIS A 178 -2.24 9.90 4.63
N LEU A 179 -2.80 9.30 3.58
CA LEU A 179 -2.00 8.46 2.69
C LEU A 179 -0.95 9.30 1.97
N GLY A 180 0.23 8.72 1.80
CA GLY A 180 1.36 9.39 1.19
C GLY A 180 1.59 9.00 -0.26
N ALA A 181 2.57 9.66 -0.85
CA ALA A 181 3.09 9.28 -2.15
C ALA A 181 3.73 7.89 -2.09
N TYR A 182 3.41 7.06 -3.06
CA TYR A 182 4.07 5.77 -3.29
C TYR A 182 4.46 5.63 -4.75
N LYS A 183 5.35 4.71 -5.03
CA LYS A 183 5.75 4.32 -6.39
C LYS A 183 5.43 2.86 -6.61
N LEU A 184 4.96 2.55 -7.81
CA LEU A 184 4.83 1.19 -8.29
C LEU A 184 6.22 0.66 -8.68
N VAL A 185 6.58 -0.51 -8.19
CA VAL A 185 7.82 -1.17 -8.57
C VAL A 185 7.67 -1.77 -9.96
N ARG A 186 8.60 -1.48 -10.85
CA ARG A 186 8.54 -1.91 -12.25
C ARG A 186 8.41 -3.44 -12.36
N GLY A 187 7.46 -3.92 -13.14
CA GLY A 187 7.18 -5.34 -13.37
C GLY A 187 6.58 -6.07 -12.15
N LYS A 188 6.01 -5.34 -11.19
CA LYS A 188 5.35 -5.89 -10.02
C LYS A 188 4.09 -5.10 -9.66
N THR A 189 3.17 -5.73 -8.96
CA THR A 189 2.02 -5.05 -8.37
C THR A 189 2.35 -4.37 -7.02
N LEU A 190 3.63 -4.40 -6.64
CA LEU A 190 4.15 -3.86 -5.39
C LEU A 190 4.17 -2.32 -5.42
N ARG A 191 3.52 -1.71 -4.43
CA ARG A 191 3.57 -0.28 -4.15
C ARG A 191 4.41 -0.04 -2.90
N VAL A 192 5.34 0.91 -2.96
CA VAL A 192 6.21 1.27 -1.82
C VAL A 192 6.18 2.78 -1.64
N SER A 193 6.13 3.25 -0.39
CA SER A 193 6.22 4.69 -0.12
C SER A 193 7.43 5.29 -0.81
N SER A 194 7.26 6.50 -1.39
CA SER A 194 8.39 7.20 -1.99
C SER A 194 9.47 7.46 -0.95
N LEU A 195 10.70 7.67 -1.39
CA LEU A 195 11.82 7.83 -0.48
C LEU A 195 11.60 9.02 0.49
N GLY A 196 11.18 10.19 -0.02
CA GLY A 196 10.85 11.33 0.83
C GLY A 196 9.71 11.00 1.81
N ARG A 197 8.66 10.28 1.35
CA ARG A 197 7.57 9.83 2.21
C ARG A 197 8.02 8.86 3.29
N THR A 198 8.95 7.97 3.00
CA THR A 198 9.53 7.06 3.99
C THR A 198 10.20 7.83 5.13
N PHE A 199 10.95 8.90 4.82
CA PHE A 199 11.54 9.76 5.84
C PHE A 199 10.49 10.49 6.68
N LEU A 200 9.40 10.96 6.08
CA LEU A 200 8.29 11.59 6.84
C LEU A 200 7.59 10.57 7.75
N GLU A 201 7.36 9.35 7.27
CA GLU A 201 6.78 8.25 8.07
C GLU A 201 7.66 7.88 9.27
N MET A 202 8.99 7.91 9.12
CA MET A 202 9.93 7.71 10.23
C MET A 202 9.75 8.74 11.35
N LEU A 203 9.49 10.01 11.03
CA LEU A 203 9.26 11.05 12.03
C LEU A 203 7.90 10.94 12.71
N ARG A 204 6.90 10.45 11.99
CA ARG A 204 5.53 10.30 12.49
C ARG A 204 5.33 9.11 13.40
N ASN A 205 5.90 7.98 12.97
CA ASN A 205 5.71 6.67 13.60
C ASN A 205 7.06 5.97 13.80
N PRO A 206 7.98 6.55 14.58
CA PRO A 206 9.31 5.98 14.77
C PRO A 206 9.27 4.56 15.33
N GLU A 207 8.25 4.22 16.12
CA GLU A 207 8.03 2.87 16.67
C GLU A 207 7.81 1.80 15.60
N LEU A 208 7.26 2.18 14.43
CA LEU A 208 7.10 1.29 13.28
C LEU A 208 8.37 1.24 12.40
N CYS A 209 9.35 2.06 12.71
CA CYS A 209 10.60 2.23 11.97
C CYS A 209 11.84 1.78 12.76
N GLY A 210 11.65 1.05 13.86
CA GLY A 210 12.73 0.57 14.72
C GLY A 210 13.09 1.48 15.87
N GLY A 211 12.26 2.48 16.17
CA GLY A 211 12.41 3.46 17.25
C GLY A 211 13.14 4.73 16.83
N MET A 212 12.96 5.81 17.62
CA MET A 212 13.48 7.14 17.24
C MET A 212 15.02 7.18 17.13
N ARG A 213 15.75 6.39 17.93
CA ARG A 213 17.21 6.29 17.80
C ARG A 213 17.62 5.77 16.43
N HIS A 214 16.97 4.73 15.95
CA HIS A 214 17.24 4.19 14.61
C HIS A 214 16.86 5.19 13.51
N VAL A 215 15.76 5.90 13.68
CA VAL A 215 15.37 6.98 12.75
C VAL A 215 16.47 8.04 12.68
N MET A 216 17.06 8.45 13.82
CA MET A 216 18.17 9.40 13.85
C MET A 216 19.40 8.88 13.10
N GLU A 217 19.78 7.61 13.34
CA GLU A 217 20.90 6.97 12.62
C GLU A 217 20.69 7.02 11.10
N VAL A 218 19.47 6.70 10.63
CA VAL A 218 19.13 6.73 9.20
C VAL A 218 19.18 8.15 8.63
N TYR A 219 18.71 9.14 9.38
CA TYR A 219 18.82 10.54 8.95
C TYR A 219 20.28 11.00 8.90
N GLU A 220 21.09 10.61 9.87
CA GLU A 220 22.52 10.93 9.90
C GLU A 220 23.29 10.32 8.71
N GLU A 221 22.97 9.08 8.34
CA GLU A 221 23.61 8.38 7.23
C GLU A 221 23.13 8.86 5.85
N HIS A 222 21.83 9.11 5.70
CA HIS A 222 21.20 9.30 4.38
C HIS A 222 20.57 10.69 4.18
N GLY A 223 20.37 11.47 5.24
CA GLY A 223 19.63 12.73 5.18
C GLY A 223 20.22 13.77 4.24
N ALA A 224 21.55 13.90 4.21
CA ALA A 224 22.22 14.83 3.30
C ALA A 224 22.08 14.41 1.84
N GLN A 225 22.22 13.11 1.56
CA GLN A 225 22.08 12.55 0.20
C GLN A 225 20.69 12.76 -0.37
N TYR A 226 19.65 12.55 0.43
CA TYR A 226 18.24 12.62 -0.01
C TYR A 226 17.55 13.92 0.40
N ARG A 227 18.31 14.95 0.83
CA ARG A 227 17.80 16.22 1.34
C ARG A 227 16.63 16.78 0.54
N GLN A 228 16.77 16.91 -0.77
CA GLN A 228 15.74 17.52 -1.61
C GLN A 228 14.42 16.76 -1.59
N LEU A 229 14.47 15.42 -1.61
CA LEU A 229 13.28 14.57 -1.55
C LEU A 229 12.60 14.65 -0.18
N ILE A 230 13.40 14.70 0.89
CA ILE A 230 12.92 14.83 2.26
C ILE A 230 12.26 16.19 2.47
N VAL A 231 12.94 17.26 2.09
CA VAL A 231 12.45 18.64 2.25
C VAL A 231 11.16 18.85 1.48
N ASN A 232 11.10 18.43 0.22
CA ASN A 232 9.90 18.56 -0.60
C ASN A 232 8.70 17.82 0.01
N GLU A 233 8.88 16.57 0.44
CA GLU A 233 7.80 15.78 1.02
C GLU A 233 7.31 16.38 2.35
N ILE A 234 8.24 16.82 3.21
CA ILE A 234 7.90 17.39 4.51
C ILE A 234 7.26 18.78 4.33
N ASP A 235 7.70 19.57 3.37
CA ASP A 235 7.08 20.87 3.12
C ASP A 235 5.64 20.74 2.64
N LEU A 236 5.38 19.82 1.71
CA LEU A 236 4.05 19.62 1.14
C LEU A 236 3.09 18.88 2.09
N HIS A 237 3.57 17.89 2.84
CA HIS A 237 2.72 16.94 3.54
C HIS A 237 3.00 16.84 5.05
N GLY A 238 4.07 17.47 5.55
CA GLY A 238 4.42 17.48 6.96
C GLY A 238 3.49 18.38 7.79
N ALA A 239 3.02 17.85 8.92
CA ALA A 239 2.38 18.66 9.94
C ALA A 239 3.41 19.63 10.59
N PRO A 240 2.97 20.70 11.26
CA PRO A 240 3.90 21.63 11.94
C PRO A 240 4.95 20.95 12.82
N ILE A 241 4.59 19.89 13.54
CA ILE A 241 5.51 19.14 14.38
C ILE A 241 6.53 18.31 13.58
N ASP A 242 6.11 17.78 12.40
CA ASP A 242 7.02 17.03 11.53
C ASP A 242 8.09 17.96 10.97
N LYS A 243 7.70 19.20 10.58
CA LYS A 243 8.62 20.25 10.12
C LYS A 243 9.60 20.66 11.19
N VAL A 244 9.15 20.78 12.43
CA VAL A 244 10.01 21.14 13.59
C VAL A 244 11.03 20.02 13.88
N ARG A 245 10.59 18.77 13.90
CA ARG A 245 11.49 17.61 14.11
C ARG A 245 12.51 17.48 12.98
N ALA A 246 12.03 17.55 11.74
CA ALA A 246 12.91 17.51 10.58
C ALA A 246 13.89 18.68 10.53
N GLY A 247 13.42 19.88 10.85
CA GLY A 247 14.25 21.08 10.91
C GLY A 247 15.39 20.93 11.91
N TYR A 248 15.10 20.45 13.11
CA TYR A 248 16.14 20.14 14.09
C TYR A 248 17.16 19.14 13.54
N ILE A 249 16.68 18.01 12.98
CA ILE A 249 17.57 16.97 12.50
C ILE A 249 18.42 17.46 11.33
N LEU A 250 17.79 18.04 10.32
CA LEU A 250 18.48 18.42 9.08
C LEU A 250 19.41 19.62 9.31
N GLN A 251 18.97 20.61 10.06
CA GLN A 251 19.73 21.86 10.23
C GLN A 251 20.69 21.82 11.41
N GLU A 252 20.23 21.52 12.64
CA GLU A 252 21.11 21.56 13.82
C GLU A 252 21.98 20.30 13.93
N LYS A 253 21.42 19.13 13.64
CA LYS A 253 22.17 17.88 13.82
C LYS A 253 23.08 17.59 12.63
N LEU A 254 22.59 17.81 11.38
CA LEU A 254 23.35 17.53 10.16
C LEU A 254 24.04 18.76 9.55
N GLY A 255 23.78 19.96 10.06
CA GLY A 255 24.39 21.20 9.58
C GLY A 255 24.00 21.57 8.15
N LEU A 256 22.81 21.18 7.67
CA LEU A 256 22.36 21.46 6.31
C LEU A 256 21.74 22.85 6.22
N ASP A 257 22.36 23.74 5.47
CA ASP A 257 21.78 25.03 5.14
C ASP A 257 20.81 24.89 3.98
N ASP A 258 19.52 25.26 4.23
CA ASP A 258 18.45 25.22 3.25
C ASP A 258 17.38 26.25 3.62
N THR A 259 17.02 27.09 2.67
CA THR A 259 16.07 28.20 2.88
C THR A 259 14.65 27.69 3.19
N MET A 260 14.28 26.52 2.65
CA MET A 260 12.99 25.91 2.94
C MET A 260 12.97 25.39 4.39
N ILE A 261 14.04 24.71 4.84
CA ILE A 261 14.16 24.26 6.23
C ILE A 261 14.09 25.46 7.17
N GLU A 262 14.82 26.54 6.87
CA GLU A 262 14.80 27.79 7.66
C GLU A 262 13.37 28.35 7.76
N SER A 263 12.58 28.28 6.69
CA SER A 263 11.20 28.75 6.68
C SER A 263 10.28 28.01 7.67
N TRP A 264 10.67 26.81 8.10
CA TRP A 264 9.89 26.02 9.06
C TRP A 264 10.04 26.47 10.50
N VAL A 265 11.03 27.31 10.82
CA VAL A 265 11.22 27.90 12.16
C VAL A 265 9.96 28.60 12.65
N LYS A 266 9.16 29.17 11.75
CA LYS A 266 7.85 29.75 12.10
C LYS A 266 6.88 28.79 12.80
N PHE A 267 7.08 27.50 12.67
CA PHE A 267 6.29 26.47 13.33
C PHE A 267 6.87 26.06 14.70
N ALA A 268 8.08 26.51 15.04
CA ALA A 268 8.69 26.33 16.34
C ALA A 268 8.01 27.29 17.36
N GLN A 269 7.20 26.74 18.25
CA GLN A 269 6.44 27.54 19.22
C GLN A 269 6.92 27.21 20.64
N ARG A 270 7.19 28.24 21.44
CA ARG A 270 7.44 28.13 22.87
C ARG A 270 6.13 27.80 23.59
N GLY A 271 6.19 26.96 24.61
CA GLY A 271 5.03 26.60 25.44
C GLY A 271 4.36 25.32 24.93
N GLY A 272 4.66 24.23 25.58
CA GLY A 272 4.18 22.88 25.31
C GLY A 272 5.33 21.90 25.31
N SER A 273 5.09 20.69 25.78
CA SER A 273 6.10 19.62 25.87
C SER A 273 6.31 18.95 24.51
N ARG A 274 6.78 19.74 23.51
CA ARG A 274 7.15 19.18 22.21
C ARG A 274 8.41 18.36 22.34
N LYS A 275 8.35 17.13 21.90
CA LYS A 275 9.43 16.14 22.03
C LYS A 275 9.91 15.69 20.66
N LEU A 276 11.20 15.41 20.56
CA LEU A 276 11.79 14.79 19.38
C LEU A 276 11.23 13.37 19.20
N ASP A 277 11.30 12.55 20.26
CA ASP A 277 10.56 11.30 20.33
C ASP A 277 9.21 11.51 21.05
N ALA A 278 8.12 11.38 20.31
CA ALA A 278 6.78 11.55 20.86
C ALA A 278 6.48 10.56 22.01
N ALA A 279 7.02 9.35 21.94
CA ALA A 279 6.78 8.28 22.89
C ALA A 279 7.71 8.36 24.13
N GLY A 280 8.88 9.00 24.01
CA GLY A 280 9.83 9.14 25.10
C GLY A 280 9.37 10.13 26.19
N GLU A 281 10.01 10.10 27.33
CA GLU A 281 9.79 11.08 28.40
C GLU A 281 10.36 12.45 28.02
N TYR A 282 9.86 13.51 28.65
CA TYR A 282 10.41 14.85 28.48
C TYR A 282 11.78 14.96 29.20
N LEU A 283 12.77 15.49 28.49
CA LEU A 283 14.06 15.83 29.09
C LEU A 283 14.28 17.35 29.08
N PRO A 284 15.01 17.90 30.07
CA PRO A 284 15.28 19.33 30.18
C PRO A 284 16.29 19.86 29.16
N GLN A 285 16.93 18.99 28.40
CA GLN A 285 17.77 19.34 27.26
C GLN A 285 16.94 19.62 26.03
N TRP A 286 17.14 20.76 25.38
CA TRP A 286 16.37 21.11 24.20
C TRP A 286 17.04 22.03 23.21
N SER A 287 16.52 22.06 22.00
CA SER A 287 16.86 23.01 20.96
C SER A 287 16.12 24.31 21.19
N GLU A 288 16.85 25.42 21.36
CA GLU A 288 16.23 26.75 21.50
C GLU A 288 15.56 27.20 20.19
N LYS A 289 16.22 26.97 19.05
CA LYS A 289 15.72 27.35 17.73
C LYS A 289 14.44 26.62 17.36
N TRP A 290 14.40 25.30 17.57
CA TRP A 290 13.27 24.46 17.19
C TRP A 290 12.25 24.24 18.31
N CYS A 291 12.51 24.78 19.50
CA CYS A 291 11.65 24.65 20.70
C CYS A 291 11.24 23.18 20.96
N LEU A 292 12.21 22.26 20.94
CA LEU A 292 12.03 20.82 20.96
C LEU A 292 12.85 20.17 22.05
N SER A 293 12.24 19.38 22.95
CA SER A 293 12.97 18.56 23.93
C SER A 293 13.72 17.43 23.21
N LEU A 294 15.02 17.30 23.49
CA LEU A 294 15.92 16.31 22.89
C LEU A 294 15.98 15.06 23.77
N ASN A 295 14.90 14.30 23.74
CA ASN A 295 14.61 13.19 24.64
C ASN A 295 14.98 11.81 24.05
N LEU A 296 16.24 11.63 23.64
CA LEU A 296 16.75 10.39 23.05
C LEU A 296 17.64 9.59 24.00
#